data_667884f84bdfddd19470e3e070935134
#
_entry.id   667884f84bdfddd19470e3e070935134
#
_cell.length_a   1.000
_cell.length_b   1.000
_cell.length_c   1.000
_cell.angle_alpha   90.00
_cell.angle_beta   90.00
_cell.angle_gamma   90.00
#
_symmetry.space_group_name_H-M   'P 1'
#
loop_
_entity.id
_entity.type
_entity.pdbx_description
1 polymer ?
#
loop_
_entity_poly.entity_id
_entity_poly.type
_entity_poly.pdbx_seq_one_letter_code
_entity_poly.pdbx_strand_id
1 'polypeptide(L)'
;DCGALRTVRYDDEAARLREFVGWLLSKESQRDMPGQGRAFRRRTASFWSIRPMPEVVDEAHRAAFVDGIWVARDAVVLIACTESHVLSWHLARAETSAAWRSLLSRVAPPDMAVSDGGGGFAKAVAAEWPRTRVQRCLFHVFCQVKRQTTTRPKLQAGVELYALAKELLHIETLRRAEWWAERLLRWCGFRSGFLARRSLVDGRLVYAHERLRKARRGIVSLVNAGTLFTYLDPALSAEGPLPATNNAI
;
A
#
# COMPACT_ATOMS: atom_id res chain seq x y z
N ASP A 1 69.04 -2.86 17.10
CA ASP A 1 67.65 -3.31 17.04
C ASP A 1 66.79 -2.19 16.49
N CYS A 2 66.43 -2.35 15.24
CA CYS A 2 65.51 -1.43 14.56
C CYS A 2 64.08 -1.87 14.90
N GLY A 3 63.44 -1.17 15.86
CA GLY A 3 62.09 -1.40 16.27
C GLY A 3 61.10 -1.00 15.15
N ALA A 4 60.76 -1.94 14.25
CA ALA A 4 59.73 -1.73 13.25
C ALA A 4 58.36 -1.65 13.92
N LEU A 5 57.83 -0.46 14.02
CA LEU A 5 56.44 -0.21 14.42
C LEU A 5 55.51 -0.79 13.35
N ARG A 6 54.90 -1.91 13.67
CA ARG A 6 53.88 -2.54 12.81
C ARG A 6 52.56 -1.89 13.18
N THR A 7 52.12 -0.93 12.34
CA THR A 7 50.77 -0.36 12.46
C THR A 7 49.77 -1.36 11.92
N VAL A 8 49.03 -2.04 12.78
CA VAL A 8 47.89 -2.84 12.43
C VAL A 8 46.75 -1.86 12.08
N ARG A 9 46.40 -1.72 10.82
CA ARG A 9 45.17 -1.02 10.46
C ARG A 9 44.00 -1.89 10.90
N TYR A 10 43.32 -1.47 11.95
CA TYR A 10 42.05 -2.05 12.32
C TYR A 10 41.03 -1.69 11.25
N ASP A 11 40.38 -2.68 10.65
CA ASP A 11 39.28 -2.46 9.72
C ASP A 11 38.03 -2.12 10.52
N ASP A 12 37.78 -0.81 10.67
CA ASP A 12 36.59 -0.28 11.36
C ASP A 12 35.33 -0.33 10.51
N GLU A 13 35.40 -0.85 9.27
CA GLU A 13 34.28 -0.73 8.32
C GLU A 13 33.05 -1.49 8.82
N ALA A 14 33.23 -2.70 9.35
CA ALA A 14 32.15 -3.49 9.92
C ALA A 14 31.51 -2.82 11.14
N ALA A 15 32.31 -2.12 11.96
CA ALA A 15 31.79 -1.37 13.11
C ALA A 15 30.99 -0.13 12.65
N ARG A 16 31.48 0.58 11.64
CA ARG A 16 30.78 1.73 11.04
C ARG A 16 29.49 1.31 10.33
N LEU A 17 29.50 0.17 9.65
CA LEU A 17 28.29 -0.37 9.04
C LEU A 17 27.24 -0.73 10.09
N ARG A 18 27.63 -1.37 11.19
CA ARG A 18 26.72 -1.64 12.32
C ARG A 18 26.17 -0.35 12.93
N GLU A 19 27.01 0.68 13.12
CA GLU A 19 26.57 1.99 13.57
C GLU A 19 25.54 2.61 12.62
N PHE A 20 25.81 2.54 11.32
CA PHE A 20 24.93 3.06 10.27
C PHE A 20 23.58 2.34 10.23
N VAL A 21 23.59 0.99 10.23
CA VAL A 21 22.37 0.17 10.24
C VAL A 21 21.59 0.39 11.55
N GLY A 22 22.27 0.43 12.68
CA GLY A 22 21.64 0.71 13.98
C GLY A 22 20.92 2.07 13.99
N TRP A 23 21.55 3.10 13.41
CA TRP A 23 20.92 4.40 13.25
C TRP A 23 19.72 4.35 12.28
N LEU A 24 19.82 3.68 11.12
CA LEU A 24 18.73 3.52 10.17
C LEU A 24 17.48 2.86 10.78
N LEU A 25 17.69 1.92 11.69
CA LEU A 25 16.62 1.21 12.41
C LEU A 25 16.11 1.97 13.65
N SER A 26 16.78 3.06 14.02
CA SER A 26 16.38 3.91 15.15
C SER A 26 15.33 4.96 14.72
N LYS A 27 14.78 5.66 15.73
CA LYS A 27 13.93 6.84 15.51
C LYS A 27 14.72 8.15 15.55
N GLU A 28 16.04 8.10 15.70
CA GLU A 28 16.90 9.25 15.84
C GLU A 28 17.15 9.93 14.50
N SER A 29 17.09 11.25 14.47
CA SER A 29 17.55 12.02 13.33
C SER A 29 19.08 12.12 13.33
N GLN A 30 19.70 12.35 12.17
CA GLN A 30 21.15 12.60 12.11
C GLN A 30 21.59 13.81 12.95
N ARG A 31 20.68 14.76 13.22
CA ARG A 31 20.97 15.95 14.04
C ARG A 31 21.07 15.62 15.52
N ASP A 32 20.44 14.54 15.96
CA ASP A 32 20.43 14.10 17.34
C ASP A 32 21.75 13.38 17.73
N MET A 33 22.53 12.97 16.70
CA MET A 33 23.83 12.35 16.87
C MET A 33 24.89 13.36 17.37
N PRO A 34 25.89 12.94 18.13
CA PRO A 34 26.96 13.80 18.65
C PRO A 34 27.56 14.69 17.55
N GLY A 35 27.76 15.98 17.87
CA GLY A 35 28.27 16.97 16.93
C GLY A 35 27.33 17.25 15.77
N GLN A 36 26.01 17.20 16.03
CA GLN A 36 24.95 17.36 15.02
C GLN A 36 25.12 16.40 13.82
N GLY A 37 25.67 15.23 14.06
CA GLY A 37 25.87 14.18 13.08
C GLY A 37 26.92 14.45 12.01
N ARG A 38 27.75 15.48 12.10
CA ARG A 38 28.79 15.78 11.08
C ARG A 38 29.79 14.65 10.93
N ALA A 39 30.34 14.16 12.04
CA ALA A 39 31.28 13.04 12.04
C ALA A 39 30.60 11.74 11.57
N PHE A 40 29.38 11.48 12.01
CA PHE A 40 28.58 10.36 11.58
C PHE A 40 28.37 10.36 10.04
N ARG A 41 27.84 11.47 9.48
CA ARG A 41 27.65 11.59 8.01
C ARG A 41 28.92 11.34 7.21
N ARG A 42 30.07 11.87 7.68
CA ARG A 42 31.35 11.66 7.01
C ARG A 42 31.80 10.21 7.05
N ARG A 43 31.65 9.52 8.19
CA ARG A 43 32.03 8.11 8.34
C ARG A 43 31.14 7.16 7.56
N THR A 44 29.86 7.48 7.42
CA THR A 44 28.85 6.62 6.84
C THR A 44 28.51 6.98 5.39
N ALA A 45 29.16 8.01 4.81
CA ALA A 45 28.85 8.50 3.46
C ALA A 45 28.93 7.40 2.37
N SER A 46 29.93 6.49 2.47
CA SER A 46 30.11 5.40 1.54
C SER A 46 28.98 4.39 1.57
N PHE A 47 28.33 4.20 2.72
CA PHE A 47 27.24 3.21 2.86
C PHE A 47 25.96 3.62 2.11
N TRP A 48 25.76 4.90 1.83
CA TRP A 48 24.64 5.36 1.00
C TRP A 48 24.74 4.96 -0.48
N SER A 49 25.94 4.56 -0.92
CA SER A 49 26.13 4.02 -2.27
C SER A 49 25.86 2.49 -2.36
N ILE A 50 25.76 1.80 -1.22
CA ILE A 50 25.41 0.39 -1.18
C ILE A 50 23.94 0.26 -1.60
N ARG A 51 23.70 -0.50 -2.67
CA ARG A 51 22.36 -0.84 -3.16
C ARG A 51 22.16 -2.34 -2.95
N PRO A 52 21.62 -2.75 -1.81
CA PRO A 52 21.34 -4.17 -1.60
C PRO A 52 20.35 -4.62 -2.68
N MET A 53 20.65 -5.71 -3.34
CA MET A 53 19.73 -6.35 -4.27
C MET A 53 18.90 -7.35 -3.46
N PRO A 54 17.57 -7.26 -3.48
CA PRO A 54 16.76 -8.28 -2.83
C PRO A 54 16.95 -9.63 -3.56
N GLU A 55 17.03 -10.68 -2.79
CA GLU A 55 17.09 -12.05 -3.31
C GLU A 55 15.76 -12.41 -4.02
N VAL A 56 15.81 -13.46 -4.83
CA VAL A 56 14.59 -14.07 -5.37
C VAL A 56 14.00 -14.96 -4.28
N VAL A 57 12.72 -14.74 -3.97
CA VAL A 57 12.00 -15.49 -2.93
C VAL A 57 11.10 -16.51 -3.60
N ASP A 58 11.47 -17.79 -3.50
CA ASP A 58 10.73 -18.91 -4.08
C ASP A 58 9.67 -19.50 -3.12
N GLU A 59 9.65 -19.03 -1.86
CA GLU A 59 8.64 -19.44 -0.89
C GLU A 59 7.29 -18.83 -1.23
N ALA A 60 6.30 -19.71 -1.47
CA ALA A 60 4.93 -19.29 -1.72
C ALA A 60 4.23 -18.94 -0.40
N HIS A 61 3.62 -17.77 -0.34
CA HIS A 61 2.88 -17.29 0.81
C HIS A 61 1.37 -17.27 0.53
N ARG A 62 0.55 -17.53 1.54
CA ARG A 62 -0.92 -17.42 1.42
C ARG A 62 -1.36 -16.00 1.12
N ALA A 63 -0.70 -15.01 1.74
CA ALA A 63 -0.98 -13.61 1.48
C ALA A 63 0.32 -12.79 1.42
N ALA A 64 0.40 -11.87 0.47
CA ALA A 64 1.43 -10.85 0.41
C ALA A 64 0.80 -9.46 0.33
N PHE A 65 1.40 -8.51 1.00
CA PHE A 65 1.05 -7.09 0.92
C PHE A 65 1.95 -6.41 -0.09
N VAL A 66 1.36 -5.57 -0.93
CA VAL A 66 2.10 -4.78 -1.90
C VAL A 66 1.71 -3.31 -1.80
N ASP A 67 2.71 -2.44 -1.71
CA ASP A 67 2.50 -1.01 -1.57
C ASP A 67 3.64 -0.21 -2.23
N GLY A 68 3.38 1.06 -2.52
CA GLY A 68 4.34 2.01 -3.05
C GLY A 68 4.60 3.14 -2.07
N ILE A 69 5.82 3.22 -1.54
CA ILE A 69 6.25 4.29 -0.63
C ILE A 69 6.96 5.38 -1.41
N TRP A 70 6.35 6.54 -1.53
CA TRP A 70 6.93 7.68 -2.21
C TRP A 70 8.03 8.33 -1.37
N VAL A 71 9.22 8.44 -1.96
CA VAL A 71 10.36 9.15 -1.38
C VAL A 71 10.42 10.54 -2.03
N ALA A 72 9.98 11.55 -1.29
CA ALA A 72 9.73 12.89 -1.80
C ALA A 72 8.75 12.85 -3.01
N ARG A 73 9.14 13.40 -4.15
CA ARG A 73 8.34 13.37 -5.40
C ARG A 73 9.07 12.70 -6.56
N ASP A 74 10.27 12.22 -6.31
CA ASP A 74 11.22 11.86 -7.36
C ASP A 74 11.37 10.34 -7.52
N ALA A 75 10.99 9.58 -6.50
CA ALA A 75 11.12 8.14 -6.50
C ALA A 75 10.01 7.46 -5.68
N VAL A 76 9.74 6.21 -6.00
CA VAL A 76 8.87 5.32 -5.23
C VAL A 76 9.59 4.02 -4.97
N VAL A 77 9.53 3.55 -3.72
CA VAL A 77 9.96 2.21 -3.34
C VAL A 77 8.72 1.32 -3.37
N LEU A 78 8.66 0.42 -4.34
CA LEU A 78 7.65 -0.62 -4.41
C LEU A 78 8.09 -1.75 -3.49
N ILE A 79 7.20 -2.25 -2.65
CA ILE A 79 7.49 -3.28 -1.64
C ILE A 79 6.49 -4.42 -1.76
N ALA A 80 7.00 -5.65 -1.64
CA ALA A 80 6.22 -6.84 -1.35
C ALA A 80 6.67 -7.39 0.00
N CYS A 81 5.72 -7.66 0.90
CA CYS A 81 6.02 -8.15 2.25
C CYS A 81 4.93 -9.11 2.73
N THR A 82 5.25 -9.86 3.80
CA THR A 82 4.28 -10.56 4.65
C THR A 82 3.96 -9.71 5.88
N GLU A 83 3.23 -10.24 6.84
CA GLU A 83 3.01 -9.58 8.14
C GLU A 83 4.28 -9.44 8.98
N SER A 84 5.31 -10.22 8.70
CA SER A 84 6.52 -10.33 9.51
C SER A 84 7.79 -9.78 8.86
N HIS A 85 7.89 -9.78 7.53
CA HIS A 85 9.11 -9.38 6.85
C HIS A 85 8.90 -8.92 5.40
N VAL A 86 9.85 -8.16 4.88
CA VAL A 86 9.90 -7.74 3.48
C VAL A 86 10.41 -8.89 2.62
N LEU A 87 9.62 -9.27 1.61
CA LEU A 87 9.98 -10.29 0.62
C LEU A 87 10.91 -9.72 -0.45
N SER A 88 10.54 -8.58 -1.00
CA SER A 88 11.34 -7.91 -2.03
C SER A 88 10.95 -6.44 -2.13
N TRP A 89 11.79 -5.65 -2.80
CA TRP A 89 11.54 -4.26 -3.08
C TRP A 89 12.13 -3.84 -4.43
N HIS A 90 11.59 -2.76 -5.00
CA HIS A 90 12.09 -2.19 -6.25
C HIS A 90 11.99 -0.66 -6.21
N LEU A 91 13.11 0.02 -6.48
CA LEU A 91 13.14 1.48 -6.57
C LEU A 91 12.82 1.92 -8.00
N ALA A 92 11.83 2.77 -8.16
CA ALA A 92 11.39 3.29 -9.44
C ALA A 92 11.11 4.80 -9.37
N ARG A 93 10.94 5.44 -10.52
CA ARG A 93 10.50 6.85 -10.61
C ARG A 93 8.98 6.99 -10.47
N ALA A 94 8.24 5.95 -10.80
CA ALA A 94 6.77 5.94 -10.74
C ALA A 94 6.25 4.49 -10.67
N GLU A 95 5.03 4.33 -10.20
CA GLU A 95 4.31 3.06 -10.09
C GLU A 95 3.80 2.56 -11.46
N THR A 96 4.71 2.37 -12.40
CA THR A 96 4.39 1.84 -13.72
C THR A 96 4.20 0.32 -13.68
N SER A 97 3.50 -0.23 -14.66
CA SER A 97 3.37 -1.68 -14.80
C SER A 97 4.74 -2.38 -14.94
N ALA A 98 5.70 -1.76 -15.64
CA ALA A 98 7.04 -2.30 -15.76
C ALA A 98 7.79 -2.34 -14.42
N ALA A 99 7.67 -1.28 -13.60
CA ALA A 99 8.28 -1.22 -12.28
C ALA A 99 7.68 -2.30 -11.34
N TRP A 100 6.35 -2.43 -11.33
CA TRP A 100 5.67 -3.48 -10.59
C TRP A 100 6.09 -4.88 -11.05
N ARG A 101 6.19 -5.13 -12.37
CA ARG A 101 6.68 -6.41 -12.90
C ARG A 101 8.08 -6.74 -12.42
N SER A 102 8.99 -5.76 -12.38
CA SER A 102 10.35 -5.94 -11.86
C SER A 102 10.40 -6.34 -10.39
N LEU A 103 9.41 -5.94 -9.59
CA LEU A 103 9.25 -6.41 -8.22
C LEU A 103 8.64 -7.81 -8.18
N LEU A 104 7.49 -8.01 -8.84
CA LEU A 104 6.70 -9.23 -8.73
C LEU A 104 7.43 -10.47 -9.28
N SER A 105 8.27 -10.30 -10.32
CA SER A 105 9.07 -11.38 -10.89
C SER A 105 10.15 -11.95 -9.93
N ARG A 106 10.37 -11.31 -8.78
CA ARG A 106 11.33 -11.74 -7.75
C ARG A 106 10.69 -12.46 -6.57
N VAL A 107 9.38 -12.55 -6.55
CA VAL A 107 8.61 -13.13 -5.44
C VAL A 107 7.69 -14.20 -6.01
N ALA A 108 7.70 -15.38 -5.40
CA ALA A 108 6.76 -16.44 -5.76
C ALA A 108 5.33 -15.94 -5.65
N PRO A 109 4.45 -16.27 -6.62
CA PRO A 109 3.05 -15.82 -6.60
C PRO A 109 2.33 -16.26 -5.32
N PRO A 110 1.81 -15.35 -4.48
CA PRO A 110 0.99 -15.72 -3.34
C PRO A 110 -0.43 -16.13 -3.79
N ASP A 111 -1.18 -16.80 -2.90
CA ASP A 111 -2.60 -17.08 -3.18
C ASP A 111 -3.41 -15.79 -3.27
N MET A 112 -3.12 -14.83 -2.40
CA MET A 112 -3.77 -13.53 -2.36
C MET A 112 -2.77 -12.38 -2.22
N ALA A 113 -2.97 -11.29 -2.98
CA ALA A 113 -2.22 -10.04 -2.84
C ALA A 113 -3.13 -8.92 -2.35
N VAL A 114 -2.74 -8.28 -1.24
CA VAL A 114 -3.45 -7.10 -0.71
C VAL A 114 -2.78 -5.84 -1.23
N SER A 115 -3.54 -4.97 -1.90
CA SER A 115 -3.02 -3.78 -2.56
C SER A 115 -3.95 -2.57 -2.41
N ASP A 116 -3.38 -1.37 -2.51
CA ASP A 116 -4.14 -0.12 -2.65
C ASP A 116 -4.79 0.05 -4.04
N GLY A 117 -4.34 -0.74 -5.06
CA GLY A 117 -4.96 -0.95 -6.38
C GLY A 117 -4.61 0.07 -7.45
N GLY A 118 -3.40 0.48 -7.53
CA GLY A 118 -2.90 1.25 -8.68
C GLY A 118 -3.04 0.51 -10.02
N GLY A 119 -3.34 1.23 -11.11
CA GLY A 119 -3.48 0.62 -12.45
C GLY A 119 -2.21 -0.04 -12.97
N GLY A 120 -1.04 0.41 -12.53
CA GLY A 120 0.25 -0.22 -12.81
C GLY A 120 0.35 -1.61 -12.19
N PHE A 121 -0.03 -1.74 -10.92
CA PHE A 121 -0.07 -3.01 -10.21
C PHE A 121 -1.06 -3.99 -10.84
N ALA A 122 -2.28 -3.56 -11.15
CA ALA A 122 -3.30 -4.43 -11.75
C ALA A 122 -2.84 -5.09 -13.05
N LYS A 123 -2.11 -4.35 -13.91
CA LYS A 123 -1.53 -4.91 -15.14
C LYS A 123 -0.37 -5.86 -14.86
N ALA A 124 0.46 -5.53 -13.86
CA ALA A 124 1.61 -6.34 -13.50
C ALA A 124 1.21 -7.68 -12.89
N VAL A 125 0.26 -7.67 -11.94
CA VAL A 125 -0.21 -8.91 -11.28
C VAL A 125 -0.87 -9.85 -12.28
N ALA A 126 -1.63 -9.33 -13.23
CA ALA A 126 -2.22 -10.16 -14.29
C ALA A 126 -1.16 -10.86 -15.18
N ALA A 127 0.01 -10.25 -15.34
CA ALA A 127 1.10 -10.80 -16.15
C ALA A 127 2.01 -11.75 -15.36
N GLU A 128 2.43 -11.36 -14.16
CA GLU A 128 3.43 -12.10 -13.36
C GLU A 128 2.79 -13.13 -12.40
N TRP A 129 1.60 -12.82 -11.87
CA TRP A 129 0.89 -13.63 -10.89
C TRP A 129 -0.56 -13.96 -11.33
N PRO A 130 -0.76 -14.61 -12.48
CA PRO A 130 -2.10 -14.77 -13.10
C PRO A 130 -3.09 -15.58 -12.27
N ARG A 131 -2.62 -16.36 -11.28
CA ARG A 131 -3.47 -17.15 -10.37
C ARG A 131 -3.73 -16.45 -9.05
N THR A 132 -2.95 -15.42 -8.69
CA THR A 132 -3.09 -14.68 -7.45
C THR A 132 -4.40 -13.89 -7.44
N ARG A 133 -5.17 -14.05 -6.38
CA ARG A 133 -6.40 -13.28 -6.16
C ARG A 133 -6.03 -11.93 -5.55
N VAL A 134 -6.65 -10.87 -6.02
CA VAL A 134 -6.36 -9.51 -5.53
C VAL A 134 -7.41 -9.10 -4.51
N GLN A 135 -6.96 -8.71 -3.32
CA GLN A 135 -7.75 -8.03 -2.30
C GLN A 135 -7.44 -6.54 -2.31
N ARG A 136 -8.45 -5.72 -2.43
CA ARG A 136 -8.32 -4.26 -2.23
C ARG A 136 -8.22 -3.95 -0.75
N CYS A 137 -7.16 -3.28 -0.34
CA CYS A 137 -7.01 -2.84 1.04
C CYS A 137 -8.24 -2.02 1.49
N LEU A 138 -9.01 -2.55 2.43
CA LEU A 138 -10.26 -1.92 2.89
C LEU A 138 -10.01 -0.56 3.53
N PHE A 139 -8.87 -0.38 4.21
CA PHE A 139 -8.48 0.91 4.77
C PHE A 139 -8.28 1.97 3.68
N HIS A 140 -7.61 1.63 2.58
CA HIS A 140 -7.45 2.55 1.44
C HIS A 140 -8.78 2.84 0.75
N VAL A 141 -9.68 1.86 0.63
CA VAL A 141 -11.04 2.09 0.11
C VAL A 141 -11.81 3.06 1.00
N PHE A 142 -11.77 2.86 2.31
CA PHE A 142 -12.36 3.81 3.27
C PHE A 142 -11.75 5.21 3.12
N CYS A 143 -10.42 5.33 3.05
CA CYS A 143 -9.73 6.61 2.87
C CYS A 143 -10.12 7.31 1.55
N GLN A 144 -10.32 6.56 0.46
CA GLN A 144 -10.81 7.10 -0.82
C GLN A 144 -12.22 7.69 -0.68
N VAL A 145 -13.15 6.99 -0.03
CA VAL A 145 -14.50 7.50 0.24
C VAL A 145 -14.44 8.72 1.17
N LYS A 146 -13.70 8.63 2.27
CA LYS A 146 -13.49 9.71 3.24
C LYS A 146 -12.96 10.99 2.56
N ARG A 147 -12.03 10.88 1.61
CA ARG A 147 -11.50 12.02 0.83
C ARG A 147 -12.59 12.73 0.03
N GLN A 148 -13.59 11.99 -0.46
CA GLN A 148 -14.69 12.54 -1.25
C GLN A 148 -15.85 13.06 -0.38
N THR A 149 -16.15 12.41 0.75
CA THR A 149 -17.24 12.77 1.64
C THR A 149 -16.82 13.77 2.72
N THR A 150 -15.52 13.92 3.01
CA THR A 150 -14.93 14.54 4.19
C THR A 150 -15.12 13.70 5.47
N THR A 151 -14.51 14.12 6.58
CA THR A 151 -14.64 13.43 7.90
C THR A 151 -15.96 13.76 8.60
N ARG A 152 -16.60 14.88 8.20
CA ARG A 152 -17.88 15.35 8.76
C ARG A 152 -18.79 15.76 7.61
N PRO A 153 -19.35 14.80 6.86
CA PRO A 153 -20.22 15.10 5.72
C PRO A 153 -21.50 15.79 6.19
N LYS A 154 -21.89 16.88 5.52
CA LYS A 154 -23.11 17.64 5.84
C LYS A 154 -24.33 17.14 5.06
N LEU A 155 -24.12 16.61 3.86
CA LEU A 155 -25.20 16.07 3.04
C LEU A 155 -25.59 14.69 3.53
N GLN A 156 -26.87 14.39 3.68
CA GLN A 156 -27.37 13.10 4.17
C GLN A 156 -26.80 11.92 3.33
N ALA A 157 -26.79 12.04 2.00
CA ALA A 157 -26.20 11.04 1.13
C ALA A 157 -24.70 10.82 1.40
N GLY A 158 -23.98 11.86 1.82
CA GLY A 158 -22.58 11.77 2.21
C GLY A 158 -22.39 11.08 3.56
N VAL A 159 -23.26 11.38 4.54
CA VAL A 159 -23.28 10.74 5.86
C VAL A 159 -23.47 9.23 5.71
N GLU A 160 -24.46 8.82 4.91
CA GLU A 160 -24.79 7.43 4.66
C GLU A 160 -23.65 6.68 3.95
N LEU A 161 -23.06 7.27 2.90
CA LEU A 161 -21.95 6.64 2.18
C LEU A 161 -20.69 6.54 3.04
N TYR A 162 -20.42 7.54 3.86
CA TYR A 162 -19.32 7.51 4.82
C TYR A 162 -19.51 6.41 5.87
N ALA A 163 -20.74 6.25 6.39
CA ALA A 163 -21.07 5.19 7.34
C ALA A 163 -20.88 3.80 6.72
N LEU A 164 -21.37 3.59 5.49
CA LEU A 164 -21.14 2.34 4.74
C LEU A 164 -19.64 2.06 4.55
N ALA A 165 -18.85 3.07 4.20
CA ALA A 165 -17.41 2.89 4.01
C ALA A 165 -16.68 2.60 5.34
N LYS A 166 -17.13 3.17 6.46
CA LYS A 166 -16.57 2.87 7.79
C LYS A 166 -16.91 1.45 8.24
N GLU A 167 -18.13 1.01 8.01
CA GLU A 167 -18.59 -0.34 8.33
C GLU A 167 -17.82 -1.42 7.57
N LEU A 168 -17.35 -1.11 6.35
CA LEU A 168 -16.54 -2.01 5.52
C LEU A 168 -15.31 -2.55 6.27
N LEU A 169 -14.70 -1.74 7.16
CA LEU A 169 -13.51 -2.11 7.92
C LEU A 169 -13.76 -3.21 8.98
N HIS A 170 -15.02 -3.53 9.27
CA HIS A 170 -15.44 -4.46 10.32
C HIS A 170 -16.23 -5.65 9.77
N ILE A 171 -16.12 -5.91 8.47
CA ILE A 171 -16.76 -7.07 7.84
C ILE A 171 -15.83 -8.27 7.99
N GLU A 172 -16.30 -9.30 8.69
CA GLU A 172 -15.53 -10.50 9.03
C GLU A 172 -16.12 -11.79 8.44
N THR A 173 -17.30 -11.72 7.85
CA THR A 173 -18.00 -12.88 7.30
C THR A 173 -18.60 -12.60 5.94
N LEU A 174 -18.68 -13.62 5.09
CA LEU A 174 -19.28 -13.54 3.76
C LEU A 174 -20.73 -13.03 3.82
N ARG A 175 -21.52 -13.55 4.77
CA ARG A 175 -22.91 -13.10 4.99
C ARG A 175 -22.99 -11.58 5.28
N ARG A 176 -22.08 -11.05 6.10
CA ARG A 176 -22.02 -9.60 6.35
C ARG A 176 -21.58 -8.81 5.10
N ALA A 177 -20.68 -9.37 4.30
CA ALA A 177 -20.25 -8.77 3.05
C ALA A 177 -21.41 -8.68 2.03
N GLU A 178 -22.17 -9.74 1.87
CA GLU A 178 -23.36 -9.78 1.01
C GLU A 178 -24.40 -8.75 1.45
N TRP A 179 -24.76 -8.75 2.72
CA TRP A 179 -25.71 -7.78 3.28
C TRP A 179 -25.24 -6.33 3.12
N TRP A 180 -23.94 -6.07 3.31
CA TRP A 180 -23.35 -4.77 3.11
C TRP A 180 -23.43 -4.34 1.62
N ALA A 181 -23.13 -5.27 0.70
CA ALA A 181 -23.21 -5.02 -0.75
C ALA A 181 -24.64 -4.69 -1.17
N GLU A 182 -25.63 -5.41 -0.68
CA GLU A 182 -27.05 -5.11 -0.92
C GLU A 182 -27.45 -3.72 -0.41
N ARG A 183 -26.97 -3.32 0.76
CA ARG A 183 -27.22 -1.97 1.32
C ARG A 183 -26.59 -0.89 0.45
N LEU A 184 -25.37 -1.10 -0.04
CA LEU A 184 -24.72 -0.21 -0.98
C LEU A 184 -25.54 -0.06 -2.26
N LEU A 185 -26.02 -1.16 -2.85
CA LEU A 185 -26.84 -1.14 -4.06
C LEU A 185 -28.17 -0.41 -3.83
N ARG A 186 -28.84 -0.68 -2.72
CA ARG A 186 -30.07 0.06 -2.33
C ARG A 186 -29.81 1.56 -2.19
N TRP A 187 -28.70 1.93 -1.53
CA TRP A 187 -28.29 3.33 -1.42
C TRP A 187 -28.06 3.95 -2.80
N CYS A 188 -27.39 3.23 -3.71
CA CYS A 188 -27.15 3.69 -5.07
C CYS A 188 -28.44 3.96 -5.84
N GLY A 189 -29.42 3.07 -5.74
CA GLY A 189 -30.75 3.25 -6.35
C GLY A 189 -31.50 4.45 -5.77
N PHE A 190 -31.61 4.50 -4.43
CA PHE A 190 -32.32 5.56 -3.71
C PHE A 190 -31.73 6.95 -3.95
N ARG A 191 -30.42 7.06 -4.02
CA ARG A 191 -29.70 8.33 -4.23
C ARG A 191 -29.46 8.68 -5.70
N SER A 192 -29.92 7.86 -6.66
CA SER A 192 -29.64 8.02 -8.10
C SER A 192 -30.08 9.40 -8.63
N GLY A 193 -31.34 9.80 -8.37
CA GLY A 193 -31.87 11.10 -8.80
C GLY A 193 -31.15 12.28 -8.15
N PHE A 194 -30.81 12.19 -6.85
CA PHE A 194 -30.01 13.20 -6.16
C PHE A 194 -28.63 13.37 -6.80
N LEU A 195 -27.95 12.26 -7.08
CA LEU A 195 -26.62 12.27 -7.67
C LEU A 195 -26.62 12.68 -9.17
N ALA A 196 -27.76 12.59 -9.84
CA ALA A 196 -27.93 13.02 -11.23
C ALA A 196 -28.11 14.54 -11.37
N ARG A 197 -28.37 15.26 -10.29
CA ARG A 197 -28.57 16.73 -10.32
C ARG A 197 -27.37 17.42 -10.93
N ARG A 198 -27.67 18.40 -11.79
CA ARG A 198 -26.67 19.24 -12.44
C ARG A 198 -26.84 20.69 -12.00
N SER A 199 -25.76 21.45 -12.02
CA SER A 199 -25.71 22.89 -11.79
C SER A 199 -24.89 23.57 -12.87
N LEU A 200 -25.22 24.83 -13.17
CA LEU A 200 -24.44 25.66 -14.06
C LEU A 200 -23.31 26.33 -13.25
N VAL A 201 -22.06 26.08 -13.61
CA VAL A 201 -20.88 26.70 -13.00
C VAL A 201 -20.02 27.24 -14.15
N ASP A 202 -19.75 28.54 -14.12
CA ASP A 202 -18.98 29.25 -15.15
C ASP A 202 -19.46 28.92 -16.59
N GLY A 203 -20.78 28.90 -16.80
CA GLY A 203 -21.39 28.62 -18.08
C GLY A 203 -21.35 27.13 -18.51
N ARG A 204 -20.84 26.23 -17.66
CA ARG A 204 -20.76 24.79 -17.94
C ARG A 204 -21.70 23.99 -17.05
N LEU A 205 -22.40 23.05 -17.65
CA LEU A 205 -23.29 22.15 -16.92
C LEU A 205 -22.48 21.01 -16.29
N VAL A 206 -22.32 21.05 -14.95
CA VAL A 206 -21.56 20.06 -14.16
C VAL A 206 -22.49 19.32 -13.20
N TYR A 207 -22.06 18.14 -12.71
CA TYR A 207 -22.79 17.45 -11.65
C TYR A 207 -22.63 18.17 -10.31
N ALA A 208 -23.74 18.53 -9.68
CA ALA A 208 -23.77 19.23 -8.39
C ALA A 208 -23.07 18.42 -7.26
N HIS A 209 -23.08 17.09 -7.38
CA HIS A 209 -22.55 16.16 -6.37
C HIS A 209 -21.42 15.26 -6.92
N GLU A 210 -20.52 15.82 -7.75
CA GLU A 210 -19.49 15.04 -8.44
C GLU A 210 -18.57 14.26 -7.49
N ARG A 211 -18.25 14.79 -6.31
CA ARG A 211 -17.44 14.08 -5.31
C ARG A 211 -18.15 12.80 -4.83
N LEU A 212 -19.43 12.86 -4.48
CA LEU A 212 -20.21 11.67 -4.10
C LEU A 212 -20.36 10.69 -5.25
N ARG A 213 -20.49 11.17 -6.48
CA ARG A 213 -20.50 10.34 -7.68
C ARG A 213 -19.20 9.58 -7.87
N LYS A 214 -18.06 10.26 -7.66
CA LYS A 214 -16.72 9.61 -7.71
C LYS A 214 -16.58 8.54 -6.63
N ALA A 215 -16.98 8.84 -5.39
CA ALA A 215 -16.94 7.87 -4.30
C ALA A 215 -17.81 6.64 -4.60
N ARG A 216 -19.07 6.85 -5.03
CA ARG A 216 -19.96 5.76 -5.43
C ARG A 216 -19.35 4.90 -6.54
N ARG A 217 -18.89 5.53 -7.63
CA ARG A 217 -18.32 4.83 -8.77
C ARG A 217 -17.11 3.98 -8.37
N GLY A 218 -16.22 4.54 -7.53
CA GLY A 218 -15.05 3.82 -7.04
C GLY A 218 -15.43 2.56 -6.27
N ILE A 219 -16.30 2.67 -5.27
CA ILE A 219 -16.65 1.53 -4.43
C ILE A 219 -17.49 0.48 -5.18
N VAL A 220 -18.42 0.90 -6.03
CA VAL A 220 -19.22 -0.02 -6.87
C VAL A 220 -18.34 -0.77 -7.87
N SER A 221 -17.34 -0.10 -8.46
CA SER A 221 -16.37 -0.74 -9.35
C SER A 221 -15.60 -1.88 -8.67
N LEU A 222 -15.24 -1.71 -7.38
CA LEU A 222 -14.53 -2.72 -6.62
C LEU A 222 -15.43 -3.92 -6.26
N VAL A 223 -16.70 -3.66 -5.94
CA VAL A 223 -17.70 -4.73 -5.74
C VAL A 223 -17.87 -5.54 -7.02
N ASN A 224 -18.06 -4.86 -8.16
CA ASN A 224 -18.25 -5.52 -9.45
C ASN A 224 -17.00 -6.29 -9.92
N ALA A 225 -15.81 -5.82 -9.55
CA ALA A 225 -14.55 -6.50 -9.85
C ALA A 225 -14.28 -7.70 -8.92
N GLY A 226 -15.10 -7.93 -7.87
CA GLY A 226 -14.92 -9.02 -6.91
C GLY A 226 -13.64 -8.90 -6.06
N THR A 227 -13.04 -7.71 -5.96
CA THR A 227 -11.75 -7.51 -5.27
C THR A 227 -11.89 -6.98 -3.83
N LEU A 228 -13.13 -6.74 -3.38
CA LEU A 228 -13.38 -6.10 -2.09
C LEU A 228 -13.45 -7.10 -0.93
N PHE A 229 -13.86 -8.33 -1.21
CA PHE A 229 -14.08 -9.37 -0.20
C PHE A 229 -13.34 -10.67 -0.53
N THR A 230 -12.24 -10.60 -1.25
CA THR A 230 -11.40 -11.76 -1.61
C THR A 230 -10.89 -12.49 -0.36
N TYR A 231 -10.60 -11.76 0.72
CA TYR A 231 -10.14 -12.33 1.99
C TYR A 231 -11.20 -13.22 2.70
N LEU A 232 -12.46 -13.16 2.27
CA LEU A 232 -13.55 -14.00 2.77
C LEU A 232 -13.87 -15.20 1.85
N ASP A 233 -13.12 -15.37 0.76
CA ASP A 233 -13.31 -16.50 -0.15
C ASP A 233 -13.04 -17.82 0.61
N PRO A 234 -14.04 -18.74 0.71
CA PRO A 234 -13.87 -19.99 1.45
C PRO A 234 -12.71 -20.85 0.92
N ALA A 235 -12.44 -20.79 -0.40
CA ALA A 235 -11.35 -21.56 -1.00
C ALA A 235 -9.97 -21.05 -0.56
N LEU A 236 -9.84 -19.75 -0.25
CA LEU A 236 -8.59 -19.14 0.21
C LEU A 236 -8.47 -19.17 1.73
N SER A 237 -9.59 -19.10 2.46
CA SER A 237 -9.62 -19.00 3.92
C SER A 237 -9.73 -20.34 4.65
N ALA A 238 -9.70 -21.48 3.93
CA ALA A 238 -9.81 -22.82 4.51
C ALA A 238 -8.75 -23.11 5.58
N GLU A 239 -7.54 -22.56 5.45
CA GLU A 239 -6.44 -22.73 6.40
C GLU A 239 -6.35 -21.61 7.45
N GLY A 240 -7.37 -20.77 7.56
CA GLY A 240 -7.45 -19.67 8.53
C GLY A 240 -7.71 -18.31 7.88
N PRO A 241 -7.91 -17.27 8.70
CA PRO A 241 -8.27 -15.94 8.22
C PRO A 241 -7.19 -15.34 7.34
N LEU A 242 -7.62 -14.52 6.38
CA LEU A 242 -6.75 -13.75 5.49
C LEU A 242 -6.87 -12.24 5.80
N PRO A 243 -5.80 -11.46 5.55
CA PRO A 243 -5.80 -10.03 5.84
C PRO A 243 -6.66 -9.25 4.84
N ALA A 244 -7.45 -8.31 5.35
CA ALA A 244 -8.28 -7.40 4.55
C ALA A 244 -7.59 -6.05 4.26
N THR A 245 -6.51 -5.75 4.97
CA THR A 245 -5.80 -4.46 4.90
C THR A 245 -4.29 -4.67 4.92
N ASN A 246 -3.53 -3.76 4.31
CA ASN A 246 -2.07 -3.69 4.40
C ASN A 246 -1.59 -2.71 5.50
N ASN A 247 -2.41 -2.44 6.49
CA ASN A 247 -2.13 -1.43 7.53
C ASN A 247 -1.11 -1.92 8.58
N ALA A 248 -0.54 -3.11 8.39
CA ALA A 248 0.53 -3.68 9.21
C ALA A 248 1.95 -3.29 8.72
N ILE A 249 2.02 -2.51 7.61
CA ILE A 249 3.25 -2.02 6.99
C ILE A 249 3.54 -0.60 7.46
#